data_271dfc31187248e43456c32db3bdfe59
#
_entry.id   271dfc31187248e43456c32db3bdfe59
#
_cell.length_a   1.000
_cell.length_b   1.000
_cell.length_c   1.000
_cell.angle_alpha   90.00
_cell.angle_beta   90.00
_cell.angle_gamma   90.00
#
_symmetry.space_group_name_H-M   'P 1'
#
loop_
_entity.id
_entity.type
_entity.pdbx_description
1 polymer ?
#
loop_
_entity_poly.entity_id
_entity_poly.type
_entity_poly.pdbx_seq_one_letter_code
_entity_poly.pdbx_strand_id
1 'polypeptide(L)'
;LTYYIISFLLIIFSIITFYLNQKIKEYLIILLFSTVVGLYLSESYITFNDKFSSKYKIYERETGKKWDKRSHIEIYEDLKKTNNNVKVRVFPVSYLEPTTAMINQNNNLFPLSGISNSKTVYGNELGYYFIYDSDRYGFNNPDEEWDQNEFEYMLVGDSFAHGANVNRPNDIASVLRNLSNKSVLNIGYGGNGPLLEYASLREYYNSN
;
A
#
# COMPACT_ATOMS: atom_id res chain seq x y z
N LEU A 1 1.17 -14.71 -32.65
CA LEU A 1 2.09 -15.30 -33.63
C LEU A 1 3.34 -15.88 -32.94
N THR A 2 3.99 -15.15 -32.05
CA THR A 2 5.22 -15.53 -31.36
C THR A 2 5.13 -16.87 -30.61
N TYR A 3 4.01 -17.10 -29.90
CA TYR A 3 3.81 -18.36 -29.15
C TYR A 3 3.73 -19.58 -30.06
N TYR A 4 3.06 -19.47 -31.22
CA TYR A 4 2.98 -20.58 -32.19
C TYR A 4 4.33 -20.91 -32.80
N ILE A 5 5.16 -19.89 -33.06
CA ILE A 5 6.53 -20.08 -33.59
C ILE A 5 7.37 -20.81 -32.55
N ILE A 6 7.35 -20.41 -31.29
CA ILE A 6 8.09 -21.04 -30.22
C ILE A 6 7.67 -22.49 -30.04
N SER A 7 6.35 -22.76 -30.00
CA SER A 7 5.82 -24.13 -29.85
C SER A 7 6.24 -25.01 -31.02
N PHE A 8 6.22 -24.49 -32.27
CA PHE A 8 6.66 -25.22 -33.43
C PHE A 8 8.16 -25.55 -33.40
N LEU A 9 8.99 -24.59 -33.00
CA LEU A 9 10.43 -24.80 -32.84
C LEU A 9 10.75 -25.84 -31.74
N LEU A 10 10.00 -25.86 -30.64
CA LEU A 10 10.14 -26.87 -29.59
C LEU A 10 9.79 -28.28 -30.06
N ILE A 11 8.77 -28.41 -30.92
CA ILE A 11 8.40 -29.73 -31.52
C ILE A 11 9.53 -30.20 -32.44
N ILE A 12 10.05 -29.33 -33.32
CA ILE A 12 11.19 -29.69 -34.20
C ILE A 12 12.40 -30.09 -33.34
N PHE A 13 12.72 -29.32 -32.33
CA PHE A 13 13.83 -29.63 -31.44
C PHE A 13 13.65 -30.99 -30.74
N SER A 14 12.44 -31.29 -30.28
CA SER A 14 12.11 -32.60 -29.67
C SER A 14 12.32 -33.75 -30.63
N ILE A 15 11.91 -33.60 -31.91
CA ILE A 15 12.14 -34.62 -32.94
C ILE A 15 13.64 -34.82 -33.22
N ILE A 16 14.38 -33.74 -33.34
CA ILE A 16 15.85 -33.80 -33.58
C ILE A 16 16.58 -34.49 -32.43
N THR A 17 16.19 -34.15 -31.16
CA THR A 17 16.82 -34.77 -29.98
C THR A 17 16.58 -36.28 -29.90
N PHE A 18 15.52 -36.78 -30.49
CA PHE A 18 15.26 -38.22 -30.52
C PHE A 18 16.37 -39.02 -31.26
N TYR A 19 16.94 -38.43 -32.31
CA TYR A 19 17.99 -39.07 -33.14
C TYR A 19 19.41 -38.84 -32.62
N LEU A 20 19.63 -38.00 -31.61
CA LEU A 20 20.92 -37.77 -31.03
C LEU A 20 21.38 -38.93 -30.13
N ASN A 21 22.72 -39.10 -30.04
CA ASN A 21 23.26 -40.09 -29.12
C ASN A 21 23.14 -39.63 -27.65
N GLN A 22 23.18 -40.59 -26.73
CA GLN A 22 22.92 -40.34 -25.30
C GLN A 22 23.81 -39.26 -24.68
N LYS A 23 25.11 -39.26 -25.01
CA LYS A 23 26.05 -38.25 -24.47
C LYS A 23 25.73 -36.83 -24.88
N ILE A 24 25.31 -36.65 -26.15
CA ILE A 24 24.92 -35.33 -26.65
C ILE A 24 23.63 -34.86 -25.94
N LYS A 25 22.67 -35.76 -25.69
CA LYS A 25 21.45 -35.44 -24.92
C LYS A 25 21.79 -34.94 -23.50
N GLU A 26 22.71 -35.63 -22.83
CA GLU A 26 23.17 -35.23 -21.48
C GLU A 26 23.81 -33.84 -21.49
N TYR A 27 24.68 -33.54 -22.43
CA TYR A 27 25.28 -32.21 -22.55
C TYR A 27 24.25 -31.14 -22.89
N LEU A 28 23.27 -31.41 -23.74
CA LEU A 28 22.19 -30.47 -24.05
C LEU A 28 21.31 -30.20 -22.85
N ILE A 29 21.00 -31.19 -22.03
CA ILE A 29 20.23 -30.99 -20.79
C ILE A 29 21.01 -30.12 -19.82
N ILE A 30 22.28 -30.39 -19.60
CA ILE A 30 23.13 -29.59 -18.70
C ILE A 30 23.25 -28.15 -19.21
N LEU A 31 23.44 -27.97 -20.52
CA LEU A 31 23.53 -26.65 -21.14
C LEU A 31 22.21 -25.88 -20.99
N LEU A 32 21.08 -26.52 -21.29
CA LEU A 32 19.75 -25.91 -21.16
C LEU A 32 19.49 -25.51 -19.71
N PHE A 33 19.73 -26.42 -18.77
CA PHE A 33 19.51 -26.16 -17.36
C PHE A 33 20.38 -24.99 -16.85
N SER A 34 21.66 -24.99 -17.15
CA SER A 34 22.57 -23.92 -16.74
C SER A 34 22.21 -22.57 -17.38
N THR A 35 21.74 -22.58 -18.63
CA THR A 35 21.25 -21.35 -19.30
C THR A 35 19.99 -20.81 -18.61
N VAL A 36 19.01 -21.67 -18.33
CA VAL A 36 17.78 -21.26 -17.62
C VAL A 36 18.10 -20.69 -16.23
N VAL A 37 18.97 -21.37 -15.48
CA VAL A 37 19.39 -20.87 -14.15
C VAL A 37 20.11 -19.52 -14.29
N GLY A 38 21.02 -19.39 -15.24
CA GLY A 38 21.74 -18.14 -15.51
C GLY A 38 20.82 -16.98 -15.87
N LEU A 39 19.83 -17.23 -16.73
CA LEU A 39 18.83 -16.23 -17.10
C LEU A 39 17.97 -15.82 -15.89
N TYR A 40 17.56 -16.77 -15.05
CA TYR A 40 16.77 -16.50 -13.86
C TYR A 40 17.53 -15.67 -12.81
N LEU A 41 18.82 -15.98 -12.63
CA LEU A 41 19.69 -15.20 -11.74
C LEU A 41 19.92 -13.79 -12.28
N SER A 42 20.13 -13.64 -13.60
CA SER A 42 20.29 -12.34 -14.23
C SER A 42 19.03 -11.49 -14.11
N GLU A 43 17.86 -12.07 -14.38
CA GLU A 43 16.56 -11.38 -14.23
C GLU A 43 16.32 -10.96 -12.79
N SER A 44 16.61 -11.87 -11.83
CA SER A 44 16.49 -11.55 -10.40
C SER A 44 17.40 -10.40 -9.99
N TYR A 45 18.65 -10.38 -10.48
CA TYR A 45 19.62 -9.31 -10.22
C TYR A 45 19.15 -7.96 -10.81
N ILE A 46 18.72 -7.96 -12.07
CA ILE A 46 18.21 -6.76 -12.75
C ILE A 46 16.97 -6.24 -12.03
N THR A 47 16.01 -7.11 -11.75
CA THR A 47 14.77 -6.75 -11.06
C THR A 47 15.04 -6.17 -9.67
N PHE A 48 15.96 -6.74 -8.94
CA PHE A 48 16.35 -6.24 -7.61
C PHE A 48 16.98 -4.84 -7.68
N ASN A 49 17.89 -4.62 -8.63
CA ASN A 49 18.56 -3.31 -8.78
C ASN A 49 17.64 -2.23 -9.38
N ASP A 50 16.82 -2.58 -10.36
CA ASP A 50 15.96 -1.61 -11.04
C ASP A 50 14.75 -1.16 -10.19
N LYS A 51 14.26 -2.02 -9.33
CA LYS A 51 13.06 -1.74 -8.53
C LYS A 51 13.21 -0.50 -7.64
N PHE A 52 14.40 -0.21 -7.14
CA PHE A 52 14.68 0.96 -6.31
C PHE A 52 15.14 2.19 -7.11
N SER A 53 15.95 1.98 -8.14
CA SER A 53 16.51 3.07 -8.95
C SER A 53 15.47 3.70 -9.89
N SER A 54 14.54 2.91 -10.43
CA SER A 54 13.57 3.37 -11.42
C SER A 54 12.47 4.24 -10.83
N LYS A 55 11.95 3.92 -9.66
CA LYS A 55 10.89 4.72 -8.98
C LYS A 55 11.33 6.17 -8.75
N TYR A 56 12.54 6.37 -8.22
CA TYR A 56 13.06 7.71 -7.94
C TYR A 56 13.24 8.52 -9.23
N LYS A 57 13.83 7.90 -10.26
CA LYS A 57 14.04 8.55 -11.55
C LYS A 57 12.74 8.88 -12.28
N ILE A 58 11.75 7.98 -12.22
CA ILE A 58 10.43 8.21 -12.81
C ILE A 58 9.77 9.39 -12.12
N TYR A 59 9.72 9.39 -10.79
CA TYR A 59 9.14 10.48 -10.00
C TYR A 59 9.80 11.84 -10.31
N GLU A 60 11.14 11.89 -10.31
CA GLU A 60 11.88 13.10 -10.61
C GLU A 60 11.62 13.60 -12.04
N ARG A 61 11.52 12.68 -13.01
CA ARG A 61 11.21 13.02 -14.41
C ARG A 61 9.79 13.55 -14.59
N GLU A 62 8.81 12.94 -13.92
CA GLU A 62 7.39 13.28 -14.10
C GLU A 62 6.97 14.50 -13.29
N THR A 63 7.56 14.70 -12.11
CA THR A 63 7.17 15.78 -11.21
C THR A 63 8.15 16.95 -11.17
N GLY A 64 9.37 16.77 -11.65
CA GLY A 64 10.48 17.73 -11.49
C GLY A 64 10.98 17.85 -10.05
N LYS A 65 10.48 17.04 -9.11
CA LYS A 65 10.82 17.07 -7.69
C LYS A 65 11.68 15.88 -7.32
N LYS A 66 12.57 16.07 -6.35
CA LYS A 66 13.34 14.96 -5.77
C LYS A 66 12.46 14.12 -4.86
N TRP A 67 12.67 12.81 -4.90
CA TRP A 67 12.05 11.88 -3.96
C TRP A 67 12.49 12.20 -2.54
N ASP A 68 11.55 12.30 -1.61
CA ASP A 68 11.87 12.45 -0.19
C ASP A 68 12.38 11.12 0.38
N LYS A 69 13.67 11.05 0.69
CA LYS A 69 14.35 9.84 1.17
C LYS A 69 14.45 9.77 2.70
N ARG A 70 13.91 10.77 3.40
CA ARG A 70 13.93 10.75 4.87
C ARG A 70 13.16 9.54 5.41
N SER A 71 13.55 9.06 6.56
CA SER A 71 12.82 8.03 7.30
C SER A 71 11.56 8.60 7.96
N HIS A 72 10.65 7.73 8.39
CA HIS A 72 9.47 8.16 9.17
C HIS A 72 9.86 8.91 10.45
N ILE A 73 10.96 8.49 11.10
CA ILE A 73 11.45 9.11 12.32
C ILE A 73 11.96 10.53 12.04
N GLU A 74 12.73 10.73 10.99
CA GLU A 74 13.24 12.06 10.61
C GLU A 74 12.09 13.02 10.29
N ILE A 75 11.07 12.59 9.57
CA ILE A 75 9.87 13.39 9.30
C ILE A 75 9.10 13.70 10.59
N TYR A 76 8.92 12.71 11.45
CA TYR A 76 8.28 12.90 12.73
C TYR A 76 9.01 13.92 13.60
N GLU A 77 10.34 13.81 13.72
CA GLU A 77 11.16 14.72 14.50
C GLU A 77 11.15 16.15 13.94
N ASP A 78 11.22 16.27 12.60
CA ASP A 78 11.14 17.60 11.95
C ASP A 78 9.82 18.29 12.23
N LEU A 79 8.71 17.58 12.06
CA LEU A 79 7.38 18.13 12.31
C LEU A 79 7.15 18.44 13.79
N LYS A 80 7.69 17.62 14.68
CA LYS A 80 7.54 17.80 16.13
C LYS A 80 8.21 19.07 16.66
N LYS A 81 9.19 19.61 15.95
CA LYS A 81 9.81 20.91 16.28
C LYS A 81 8.80 22.07 16.24
N THR A 82 7.80 21.98 15.40
CA THR A 82 6.79 23.03 15.18
C THR A 82 5.40 22.68 15.68
N ASN A 83 5.11 21.39 15.86
CA ASN A 83 3.81 20.91 16.30
C ASN A 83 3.96 19.72 17.26
N ASN A 84 3.62 19.94 18.52
CA ASN A 84 3.71 18.91 19.56
C ASN A 84 2.71 17.74 19.36
N ASN A 85 1.67 17.93 18.55
CA ASN A 85 0.64 16.94 18.30
C ASN A 85 0.88 16.10 17.04
N VAL A 86 2.14 15.90 16.68
CA VAL A 86 2.53 14.97 15.60
C VAL A 86 2.59 13.54 16.13
N LYS A 87 2.04 12.62 15.35
CA LYS A 87 2.04 11.18 15.64
C LYS A 87 2.49 10.40 14.40
N VAL A 88 2.98 9.20 14.63
CA VAL A 88 3.21 8.22 13.56
C VAL A 88 1.96 7.34 13.45
N ARG A 89 1.63 6.93 12.24
CA ARG A 89 0.49 6.05 11.98
C ARG A 89 0.49 4.80 12.87
N VAL A 90 -0.68 4.36 13.25
CA VAL A 90 -0.93 3.07 13.92
C VAL A 90 -1.81 2.24 13.01
N PHE A 91 -1.56 0.95 12.93
CA PHE A 91 -2.43 0.02 12.21
C PHE A 91 -3.25 -0.79 13.21
N PRO A 92 -4.59 -0.69 13.19
CA PRO A 92 -5.47 -1.49 14.04
C PRO A 92 -5.20 -2.99 13.94
N VAL A 93 -4.94 -3.49 12.73
CA VAL A 93 -4.63 -4.91 12.50
C VAL A 93 -3.45 -5.43 13.31
N SER A 94 -2.48 -4.57 13.66
CA SER A 94 -1.33 -4.97 14.48
C SER A 94 -1.73 -5.40 15.90
N TYR A 95 -2.90 -4.98 16.37
CA TYR A 95 -3.43 -5.38 17.68
C TYR A 95 -4.09 -6.76 17.65
N LEU A 96 -4.30 -7.35 16.49
CA LEU A 96 -4.75 -8.74 16.32
C LEU A 96 -3.60 -9.75 16.44
N GLU A 97 -2.35 -9.30 16.35
CA GLU A 97 -1.18 -10.16 16.53
C GLU A 97 -1.13 -10.70 17.98
N PRO A 98 -0.85 -12.02 18.18
CA PRO A 98 -0.90 -12.65 19.51
C PRO A 98 -0.01 -11.96 20.55
N THR A 99 1.16 -11.47 20.14
CA THR A 99 2.11 -10.76 21.00
C THR A 99 1.58 -9.42 21.48
N THR A 100 0.90 -8.68 20.65
CA THR A 100 0.31 -7.37 20.97
C THR A 100 -1.00 -7.54 21.71
N ALA A 101 -1.80 -8.55 21.37
CA ALA A 101 -3.03 -8.90 22.08
C ALA A 101 -2.77 -9.27 23.56
N MET A 102 -1.64 -9.92 23.86
CA MET A 102 -1.24 -10.22 25.25
C MET A 102 -0.94 -8.98 26.08
N ILE A 103 -0.39 -7.91 25.46
CA ILE A 103 -0.08 -6.64 26.14
C ILE A 103 -1.38 -5.88 26.48
N ASN A 104 -2.42 -6.05 25.68
CA ASN A 104 -3.69 -5.31 25.81
C ASN A 104 -4.78 -6.06 26.60
N GLN A 105 -4.47 -7.18 27.26
CA GLN A 105 -5.47 -8.00 27.99
C GLN A 105 -6.26 -7.24 29.06
N ASN A 106 -5.80 -6.08 29.50
CA ASN A 106 -6.48 -5.27 30.52
C ASN A 106 -7.39 -4.17 29.94
N ASN A 107 -7.37 -3.93 28.62
CA ASN A 107 -8.22 -2.94 27.97
C ASN A 107 -9.11 -3.65 26.95
N ASN A 108 -10.41 -3.74 27.24
CA ASN A 108 -11.43 -4.29 26.32
C ASN A 108 -11.70 -3.41 25.08
N LEU A 109 -10.86 -2.40 24.83
CA LEU A 109 -11.00 -1.48 23.69
C LEU A 109 -10.06 -1.90 22.58
N PHE A 110 -10.63 -2.11 21.39
CA PHE A 110 -9.89 -2.38 20.18
C PHE A 110 -9.91 -1.15 19.26
N PRO A 111 -8.75 -0.67 18.78
CA PRO A 111 -8.73 0.48 17.88
C PRO A 111 -9.30 0.10 16.50
N LEU A 112 -10.11 0.98 15.91
CA LEU A 112 -10.67 0.81 14.57
C LEU A 112 -10.04 1.76 13.54
N SER A 113 -9.31 2.77 14.04
CA SER A 113 -8.68 3.84 13.26
C SER A 113 -7.33 4.23 13.86
N GLY A 114 -6.79 5.35 13.41
CA GLY A 114 -5.55 5.94 13.92
C GLY A 114 -5.73 6.72 15.22
N ILE A 115 -4.75 7.59 15.48
CA ILE A 115 -4.76 8.46 16.67
C ILE A 115 -5.61 9.69 16.35
N SER A 116 -6.57 9.99 17.22
CA SER A 116 -7.50 11.11 17.08
C SER A 116 -6.82 12.47 17.19
N ASN A 117 -7.39 13.48 16.53
CA ASN A 117 -7.01 14.89 16.61
C ASN A 117 -5.51 15.13 16.48
N SER A 118 -4.83 14.48 15.55
CA SER A 118 -3.38 14.53 15.44
C SER A 118 -2.90 14.75 14.00
N LYS A 119 -1.75 15.38 13.86
CA LYS A 119 -1.02 15.41 12.59
C LYS A 119 -0.28 14.08 12.41
N THR A 120 -0.81 13.21 11.57
CA THR A 120 -0.32 11.84 11.42
C THR A 120 0.63 11.72 10.24
N VAL A 121 1.86 11.27 10.52
CA VAL A 121 2.83 10.86 9.49
C VAL A 121 2.51 9.43 9.06
N TYR A 122 2.02 9.27 7.84
CA TYR A 122 1.53 7.97 7.38
C TYR A 122 2.60 7.17 6.63
N GLY A 123 3.14 7.69 5.54
CA GLY A 123 4.15 7.00 4.74
C GLY A 123 4.53 7.72 3.47
N ASN A 124 5.50 7.15 2.75
CA ASN A 124 5.97 7.65 1.46
C ASN A 124 6.02 6.50 0.44
N GLU A 125 5.05 6.46 -0.46
CA GLU A 125 5.04 5.52 -1.59
C GLU A 125 5.16 6.22 -2.94
N LEU A 126 4.86 7.53 -2.97
CA LEU A 126 4.76 8.34 -4.19
C LEU A 126 5.83 9.43 -4.27
N GLY A 127 6.91 9.36 -3.47
CA GLY A 127 8.01 10.31 -3.51
C GLY A 127 7.86 11.49 -2.54
N TYR A 128 6.76 11.58 -1.84
CA TYR A 128 6.50 12.53 -0.76
C TYR A 128 5.82 11.83 0.41
N TYR A 129 5.94 12.41 1.60
CA TYR A 129 5.22 11.88 2.75
C TYR A 129 3.75 12.28 2.72
N PHE A 130 2.89 11.28 2.83
CA PHE A 130 1.49 11.49 3.14
C PHE A 130 1.35 11.81 4.62
N ILE A 131 0.89 13.02 4.90
CA ILE A 131 0.69 13.56 6.24
C ILE A 131 -0.71 14.16 6.26
N TYR A 132 -1.54 13.74 7.20
CA TYR A 132 -2.90 14.24 7.32
C TYR A 132 -3.21 14.65 8.75
N ASP A 133 -4.14 15.58 8.91
CA ASP A 133 -4.74 15.88 10.19
C ASP A 133 -5.94 14.96 10.37
N SER A 134 -5.85 14.07 11.37
CA SER A 134 -6.91 13.12 11.69
C SER A 134 -8.05 13.82 12.43
N ASP A 135 -9.25 13.35 12.19
CA ASP A 135 -10.45 13.80 12.89
C ASP A 135 -10.50 13.31 14.35
N ARG A 136 -11.58 13.65 15.06
CA ARG A 136 -11.83 13.29 16.47
C ARG A 136 -11.86 11.78 16.73
N TYR A 137 -12.02 10.97 15.71
CA TYR A 137 -12.02 9.51 15.80
C TYR A 137 -10.80 8.85 15.13
N GLY A 138 -9.86 9.63 14.58
CA GLY A 138 -8.61 9.13 14.02
C GLY A 138 -8.65 8.76 12.54
N PHE A 139 -9.75 9.05 11.82
CA PHE A 139 -9.87 8.88 10.38
C PHE A 139 -9.36 10.10 9.61
N ASN A 140 -9.29 9.98 8.29
CA ASN A 140 -8.86 11.04 7.39
C ASN A 140 -10.05 11.87 6.90
N ASN A 141 -10.69 12.61 7.78
CA ASN A 141 -11.74 13.57 7.46
C ASN A 141 -11.38 14.98 7.91
N PRO A 142 -11.98 16.04 7.33
CA PRO A 142 -12.25 17.26 8.08
C PRO A 142 -13.11 16.91 9.30
N ASP A 143 -12.78 17.46 10.48
CA ASP A 143 -13.47 17.08 11.71
C ASP A 143 -14.95 17.49 11.72
N GLU A 144 -15.27 18.56 10.98
CA GLU A 144 -16.61 19.12 10.80
C GLU A 144 -17.60 18.16 10.11
N GLU A 145 -17.08 17.15 9.39
CA GLU A 145 -17.96 16.14 8.78
C GLU A 145 -18.77 15.38 9.84
N TRP A 146 -18.23 15.22 11.05
CA TRP A 146 -18.90 14.55 12.16
C TRP A 146 -20.01 15.38 12.81
N ASP A 147 -20.09 16.67 12.50
CA ASP A 147 -21.11 17.56 13.03
C ASP A 147 -22.38 17.61 12.14
N GLN A 148 -22.39 16.86 11.02
CA GLN A 148 -23.54 16.76 10.16
C GLN A 148 -24.63 15.89 10.80
N ASN A 149 -25.89 16.34 10.73
CA ASN A 149 -27.02 15.57 11.25
C ASN A 149 -27.29 14.28 10.45
N GLU A 150 -26.96 14.29 9.16
CA GLU A 150 -27.09 13.15 8.26
C GLU A 150 -25.93 13.14 7.28
N PHE A 151 -25.38 11.96 7.00
CA PHE A 151 -24.38 11.77 5.97
C PHE A 151 -25.05 11.30 4.68
N GLU A 152 -24.76 11.98 3.58
CA GLU A 152 -25.23 11.55 2.27
C GLU A 152 -24.46 10.31 1.79
N TYR A 153 -23.16 10.27 2.09
CA TYR A 153 -22.28 9.15 1.73
C TYR A 153 -21.40 8.75 2.91
N MET A 154 -21.23 7.45 3.06
CA MET A 154 -20.24 6.88 3.98
C MET A 154 -19.30 5.99 3.19
N LEU A 155 -17.99 6.27 3.26
CA LEU A 155 -16.94 5.45 2.68
C LEU A 155 -16.41 4.48 3.72
N VAL A 156 -16.48 3.19 3.41
CA VAL A 156 -15.95 2.10 4.22
C VAL A 156 -14.92 1.35 3.38
N GLY A 157 -13.81 0.95 3.97
CA GLY A 157 -12.79 0.18 3.26
C GLY A 157 -11.41 0.31 3.88
N ASP A 158 -10.43 -0.13 3.13
CA ASP A 158 -9.02 -0.20 3.49
C ASP A 158 -8.23 1.09 3.15
N SER A 159 -7.00 0.93 2.73
CA SER A 159 -6.09 2.03 2.36
C SER A 159 -6.61 2.88 1.19
N PHE A 160 -7.40 2.33 0.27
CA PHE A 160 -7.96 3.10 -0.84
C PHE A 160 -9.04 4.06 -0.35
N ALA A 161 -9.97 3.58 0.47
CA ALA A 161 -10.99 4.43 1.07
C ALA A 161 -10.35 5.49 1.98
N HIS A 162 -9.37 5.11 2.79
CA HIS A 162 -8.60 6.04 3.64
C HIS A 162 -7.95 7.18 2.84
N GLY A 163 -7.67 6.97 1.54
CA GLY A 163 -6.88 7.90 0.73
C GLY A 163 -5.39 7.83 1.08
N ALA A 164 -4.89 6.64 1.44
CA ALA A 164 -3.49 6.46 1.81
C ALA A 164 -2.54 6.90 0.70
N ASN A 165 -1.51 7.66 1.07
CA ASN A 165 -0.53 8.27 0.18
C ASN A 165 -1.07 9.33 -0.79
N VAL A 166 -2.32 9.80 -0.60
CA VAL A 166 -2.94 10.87 -1.38
C VAL A 166 -3.36 12.00 -0.44
N ASN A 167 -2.74 13.17 -0.59
CA ASN A 167 -3.08 14.33 0.25
C ASN A 167 -4.43 14.92 -0.16
N ARG A 168 -5.24 15.33 0.83
CA ARG A 168 -6.44 16.13 0.57
C ARG A 168 -6.05 17.40 -0.23
N PRO A 169 -6.87 17.82 -1.19
CA PRO A 169 -8.24 17.39 -1.50
C PRO A 169 -8.36 16.32 -2.60
N ASN A 170 -7.30 15.55 -2.89
CA ASN A 170 -7.26 14.63 -4.03
C ASN A 170 -7.61 13.18 -3.66
N ASP A 171 -7.90 12.88 -2.39
CA ASP A 171 -8.42 11.59 -1.96
C ASP A 171 -9.89 11.40 -2.37
N ILE A 172 -10.35 10.13 -2.36
CA ILE A 172 -11.69 9.76 -2.85
C ILE A 172 -12.80 10.53 -2.12
N ALA A 173 -12.70 10.63 -0.79
CA ALA A 173 -13.71 11.32 -0.01
C ALA A 173 -13.78 12.81 -0.33
N SER A 174 -12.63 13.47 -0.42
CA SER A 174 -12.54 14.90 -0.76
C SER A 174 -13.04 15.18 -2.19
N VAL A 175 -12.68 14.34 -3.15
CA VAL A 175 -13.17 14.46 -4.54
C VAL A 175 -14.69 14.26 -4.58
N LEU A 176 -15.22 13.27 -3.86
CA LEU A 176 -16.66 13.01 -3.81
C LEU A 176 -17.42 14.18 -3.16
N ARG A 177 -16.92 14.75 -2.06
CA ARG A 177 -17.47 15.97 -1.45
C ARG A 177 -17.53 17.12 -2.46
N ASN A 178 -16.43 17.33 -3.16
CA ASN A 178 -16.34 18.44 -4.13
C ASN A 178 -17.26 18.26 -5.34
N LEU A 179 -17.36 17.05 -5.88
CA LEU A 179 -18.20 16.77 -7.06
C LEU A 179 -19.70 16.74 -6.73
N SER A 180 -20.07 16.19 -5.58
CA SER A 180 -21.48 16.06 -5.19
C SER A 180 -22.03 17.26 -4.45
N ASN A 181 -21.16 18.08 -3.85
CA ASN A 181 -21.51 19.13 -2.88
C ASN A 181 -22.33 18.57 -1.70
N LYS A 182 -21.99 17.35 -1.27
CA LYS A 182 -22.66 16.60 -0.20
C LYS A 182 -21.66 16.20 0.88
N SER A 183 -22.17 15.91 2.08
CA SER A 183 -21.36 15.36 3.17
C SER A 183 -20.91 13.93 2.84
N VAL A 184 -19.65 13.65 3.14
CA VAL A 184 -19.03 12.33 2.93
C VAL A 184 -18.20 11.98 4.16
N LEU A 185 -18.66 11.03 4.93
CA LEU A 185 -17.89 10.50 6.05
C LEU A 185 -17.03 9.33 5.59
N ASN A 186 -15.75 9.43 5.76
CA ASN A 186 -14.79 8.39 5.44
C ASN A 186 -14.36 7.66 6.71
N ILE A 187 -14.78 6.42 6.89
CA ILE A 187 -14.37 5.52 7.97
C ILE A 187 -13.46 4.39 7.47
N GLY A 188 -12.89 4.54 6.27
CA GLY A 188 -11.84 3.66 5.76
C GLY A 188 -10.53 3.88 6.49
N TYR A 189 -9.76 2.81 6.71
CA TYR A 189 -8.46 2.91 7.33
C TYR A 189 -7.47 1.88 6.78
N GLY A 190 -6.24 2.33 6.50
CA GLY A 190 -5.22 1.49 5.90
C GLY A 190 -4.87 0.26 6.73
N GLY A 191 -4.86 -0.91 6.07
CA GLY A 191 -4.59 -2.20 6.69
C GLY A 191 -5.81 -2.88 7.32
N ASN A 192 -6.98 -2.23 7.34
CA ASN A 192 -8.20 -2.88 7.78
C ASN A 192 -8.65 -3.90 6.73
N GLY A 193 -9.12 -5.05 7.20
CA GLY A 193 -9.80 -6.04 6.38
C GLY A 193 -11.30 -6.06 6.69
N PRO A 194 -12.09 -6.91 6.00
CA PRO A 194 -13.55 -6.89 6.07
C PRO A 194 -14.15 -6.94 7.48
N LEU A 195 -13.48 -7.61 8.41
CA LEU A 195 -13.93 -7.69 9.81
C LEU A 195 -13.82 -6.33 10.52
N LEU A 196 -12.69 -5.63 10.35
CA LEU A 196 -12.49 -4.31 10.95
C LEU A 196 -13.31 -3.24 10.26
N GLU A 197 -13.49 -3.33 8.94
CA GLU A 197 -14.38 -2.47 8.17
C GLU A 197 -15.83 -2.58 8.66
N TYR A 198 -16.30 -3.82 8.88
CA TYR A 198 -17.62 -4.06 9.43
C TYR A 198 -17.74 -3.56 10.88
N ALA A 199 -16.71 -3.74 11.70
CA ALA A 199 -16.70 -3.21 13.06
C ALA A 199 -16.75 -1.67 13.06
N SER A 200 -15.98 -1.01 12.20
CA SER A 200 -16.03 0.45 12.02
C SER A 200 -17.42 0.91 11.57
N LEU A 201 -18.01 0.22 10.61
CA LEU A 201 -19.37 0.53 10.16
C LEU A 201 -20.37 0.42 11.31
N ARG A 202 -20.32 -0.65 12.08
CA ARG A 202 -21.24 -0.85 13.23
C ARG A 202 -21.08 0.21 14.31
N GLU A 203 -19.85 0.59 14.61
CA GLU A 203 -19.54 1.56 15.67
C GLU A 203 -20.01 2.97 15.28
N TYR A 204 -19.68 3.41 14.08
CA TYR A 204 -19.87 4.79 13.67
C TYR A 204 -21.17 5.07 12.89
N TYR A 205 -21.81 4.04 12.33
CA TYR A 205 -23.13 4.22 11.67
C TYR A 205 -24.28 4.44 12.65
N ASN A 206 -24.23 3.79 13.82
CA ASN A 206 -25.29 3.86 14.82
C ASN A 206 -25.06 4.96 15.88
N SER A 207 -23.98 5.72 15.77
CA SER A 207 -23.61 6.75 16.75
C SER A 207 -24.23 8.12 16.46
N ASN A 208 -25.08 8.22 15.41
CA ASN A 208 -25.76 9.46 15.00
C ASN A 208 -27.27 9.29 14.96
#